data_bb84ce86e08325684fbc14aea0befe85
#
_entry.id   bb84ce86e08325684fbc14aea0befe85
#
_cell.length_a   1.000
_cell.length_b   1.000
_cell.length_c   1.000
_cell.angle_alpha   90.00
_cell.angle_beta   90.00
_cell.angle_gamma   90.00
#
_symmetry.space_group_name_H-M   'P 1'
#
loop_
_entity.id
_entity.type
_entity.pdbx_description
1 polymer ?
#
loop_
_entity_poly.entity_id
_entity_poly.type
_entity_poly.pdbx_seq_one_letter_code
_entity_poly.pdbx_strand_id
1 'polypeptide(L)'
;MSTCLVAQSGGPTAVINASLAGVIRANQLNPLYDRVLGGIHGIEGVLTDQLYDLTDLSEHDLELLRQTPSSALGTYRYKLKRDDEADFRRLADVMDAHDIETMFYIGGNDSMDTVDALAEWAAENAPSKRFVGIPKTVDNDLVPVDHCPGFPSAAKGACQITHATRLDYDAYTRPEVFVLEVMGRDAGWLAASCCITGDVDLLVLPEVAFDRDAFLAEVRAKFEATGSCYIVASEGARYADGTYLSAGDTAHDGFAHAVLGGAAQTLKQMIVDAGIVPRGVVQDLSRAARSSNFAQSLVDVTEAYDLGMSAHMRSADPAFTGQVVGIRRNPEAAAEGRYEAELFAGPASEFANFVKRFPAEWILPNYQGITPEAVAYFQPLIEGEPKLVMKGGIPATIVPFNKR
;
A
#
# COMPACT_ATOMS: atom_id res chain seq x y z
N MET A 1 -18.82 -17.30 24.50
CA MET A 1 -17.40 -17.16 24.06
C MET A 1 -17.29 -15.85 23.31
N SER A 2 -16.25 -15.07 23.53
CA SER A 2 -16.04 -13.88 22.72
C SER A 2 -15.06 -14.18 21.61
N THR A 3 -15.36 -13.76 20.39
CA THR A 3 -14.53 -14.04 19.21
C THR A 3 -14.23 -12.72 18.48
N CYS A 4 -13.02 -12.56 17.97
CA CYS A 4 -12.74 -11.54 16.97
C CYS A 4 -12.43 -12.14 15.60
N LEU A 5 -12.69 -11.35 14.57
CA LEU A 5 -12.46 -11.69 13.16
C LEU A 5 -11.46 -10.72 12.57
N VAL A 6 -10.50 -11.22 11.81
CA VAL A 6 -9.60 -10.39 11.00
C VAL A 6 -9.82 -10.70 9.53
N ALA A 7 -10.02 -9.68 8.70
CA ALA A 7 -10.12 -9.85 7.26
C ALA A 7 -9.16 -8.89 6.53
N GLN A 8 -8.65 -9.35 5.38
CA GLN A 8 -7.69 -8.60 4.55
C GLN A 8 -8.33 -8.22 3.22
N SER A 9 -8.11 -6.97 2.77
CA SER A 9 -8.79 -6.42 1.59
C SER A 9 -7.86 -5.67 0.65
N GLY A 10 -8.25 -5.61 -0.61
CA GLY A 10 -7.58 -4.84 -1.65
C GLY A 10 -6.28 -5.46 -2.15
N GLY A 11 -5.43 -4.65 -2.78
CA GLY A 11 -4.11 -5.07 -3.24
C GLY A 11 -3.22 -5.48 -2.07
N PRO A 12 -2.60 -6.68 -2.08
CA PRO A 12 -1.74 -7.11 -0.99
C PRO A 12 -0.43 -6.31 -0.95
N THR A 13 0.24 -6.30 0.20
CA THR A 13 1.55 -5.64 0.39
C THR A 13 2.58 -6.59 0.98
N ALA A 14 3.82 -6.13 1.13
CA ALA A 14 4.86 -6.89 1.80
C ALA A 14 4.59 -7.08 3.31
N VAL A 15 3.75 -6.23 3.93
CA VAL A 15 3.57 -6.18 5.39
C VAL A 15 2.12 -6.34 5.86
N ILE A 16 1.16 -6.59 4.97
CA ILE A 16 -0.25 -6.78 5.35
C ILE A 16 -0.42 -7.88 6.40
N ASN A 17 0.42 -8.91 6.34
CA ASN A 17 0.41 -10.01 7.32
C ASN A 17 1.11 -9.65 8.63
N ALA A 18 1.96 -8.63 8.67
CA ALA A 18 2.51 -8.12 9.92
C ALA A 18 1.41 -7.51 10.78
N SER A 19 0.47 -6.76 10.18
CA SER A 19 -0.71 -6.25 10.91
C SER A 19 -1.60 -7.39 11.43
N LEU A 20 -1.83 -8.43 10.63
CA LEU A 20 -2.55 -9.64 11.07
C LEU A 20 -1.84 -10.32 12.24
N ALA A 21 -0.52 -10.51 12.14
CA ALA A 21 0.30 -11.11 13.21
C ALA A 21 0.25 -10.26 14.49
N GLY A 22 0.21 -8.93 14.37
CA GLY A 22 0.06 -8.01 15.49
C GLY A 22 -1.26 -8.21 16.26
N VAL A 23 -2.39 -8.35 15.56
CA VAL A 23 -3.69 -8.64 16.19
C VAL A 23 -3.65 -9.98 16.94
N ILE A 24 -3.16 -11.05 16.28
CA ILE A 24 -3.09 -12.39 16.87
C ILE A 24 -2.19 -12.37 18.12
N ARG A 25 -1.01 -11.76 17.99
CA ARG A 25 -0.05 -11.67 19.10
C ARG A 25 -0.58 -10.88 20.28
N ALA A 26 -1.26 -9.77 20.03
CA ALA A 26 -1.86 -8.96 21.08
C ALA A 26 -2.88 -9.78 21.87
N ASN A 27 -3.71 -10.57 21.19
CA ASN A 27 -4.68 -11.47 21.85
C ASN A 27 -4.00 -12.60 22.65
N GLN A 28 -2.88 -13.15 22.16
CA GLN A 28 -2.11 -14.15 22.91
C GLN A 28 -1.48 -13.57 24.18
N LEU A 29 -1.02 -12.32 24.14
CA LEU A 29 -0.41 -11.64 25.28
C LEU A 29 -1.45 -11.10 26.28
N ASN A 30 -2.57 -10.63 25.79
CA ASN A 30 -3.68 -10.08 26.58
C ASN A 30 -5.01 -10.57 25.97
N PRO A 31 -5.50 -11.75 26.40
CA PRO A 31 -6.69 -12.38 25.83
C PRO A 31 -7.96 -11.56 26.08
N LEU A 32 -8.35 -10.74 25.09
CA LEU A 32 -9.64 -10.05 25.08
C LEU A 32 -10.73 -10.95 24.47
N TYR A 33 -10.32 -11.86 23.61
CA TYR A 33 -11.18 -12.79 22.88
C TYR A 33 -10.72 -14.22 23.11
N ASP A 34 -11.69 -15.13 23.28
CA ASP A 34 -11.43 -16.57 23.40
C ASP A 34 -10.90 -17.15 22.09
N ARG A 35 -11.31 -16.56 20.94
CA ARG A 35 -10.92 -17.01 19.61
C ARG A 35 -10.57 -15.83 18.71
N VAL A 36 -9.61 -16.08 17.81
CA VAL A 36 -9.25 -15.20 16.69
C VAL A 36 -9.50 -15.92 15.39
N LEU A 37 -10.47 -15.47 14.61
CA LEU A 37 -10.80 -16.03 13.30
C LEU A 37 -10.25 -15.16 12.18
N GLY A 38 -9.86 -15.78 11.06
CA GLY A 38 -9.47 -15.13 9.82
C GLY A 38 -10.53 -15.33 8.74
N GLY A 39 -11.01 -14.24 8.13
CA GLY A 39 -11.92 -14.29 6.98
C GLY A 39 -11.15 -14.60 5.69
N ILE A 40 -11.39 -15.77 5.09
CA ILE A 40 -10.73 -16.21 3.87
C ILE A 40 -11.28 -15.41 2.67
N HIS A 41 -10.39 -14.81 1.86
CA HIS A 41 -10.73 -13.92 0.76
C HIS A 41 -11.47 -12.64 1.18
N GLY A 42 -11.18 -12.12 2.39
CA GLY A 42 -11.73 -10.85 2.86
C GLY A 42 -13.22 -10.91 3.15
N ILE A 43 -13.94 -9.81 2.88
CA ILE A 43 -15.36 -9.69 3.21
C ILE A 43 -16.23 -10.71 2.46
N GLU A 44 -15.91 -11.03 1.21
CA GLU A 44 -16.64 -12.02 0.41
C GLU A 44 -16.62 -13.40 1.07
N GLY A 45 -15.45 -13.83 1.56
CA GLY A 45 -15.33 -15.08 2.28
C GLY A 45 -16.08 -15.08 3.60
N VAL A 46 -16.10 -13.96 4.30
CA VAL A 46 -16.91 -13.82 5.53
C VAL A 46 -18.40 -13.95 5.22
N LEU A 47 -18.89 -13.27 4.18
CA LEU A 47 -20.28 -13.37 3.73
C LEU A 47 -20.70 -14.80 3.33
N THR A 48 -19.73 -15.62 2.91
CA THR A 48 -19.94 -17.05 2.55
C THR A 48 -19.51 -18.02 3.63
N ASP A 49 -19.27 -17.53 4.86
CA ASP A 49 -18.89 -18.30 6.06
C ASP A 49 -17.59 -19.11 5.90
N GLN A 50 -16.62 -18.56 5.16
CA GLN A 50 -15.30 -19.14 4.98
C GLN A 50 -14.32 -18.55 6.01
N LEU A 51 -14.25 -19.16 7.17
CA LEU A 51 -13.44 -18.71 8.30
C LEU A 51 -12.34 -19.73 8.63
N TYR A 52 -11.19 -19.23 9.09
CA TYR A 52 -10.06 -20.04 9.54
C TYR A 52 -9.69 -19.68 10.98
N ASP A 53 -9.46 -20.68 11.83
CA ASP A 53 -9.07 -20.46 13.22
C ASP A 53 -7.57 -20.14 13.33
N LEU A 54 -7.25 -18.96 13.85
CA LEU A 54 -5.90 -18.42 14.02
C LEU A 54 -5.45 -18.39 15.48
N THR A 55 -6.29 -18.87 16.40
CA THR A 55 -6.13 -18.68 17.86
C THR A 55 -4.78 -19.23 18.35
N ASP A 56 -4.43 -20.44 17.94
CA ASP A 56 -3.30 -21.19 18.48
C ASP A 56 -2.07 -21.21 17.56
N LEU A 57 -1.85 -20.13 16.76
CA LEU A 57 -0.64 -20.06 15.94
C LEU A 57 0.61 -20.02 16.83
N SER A 58 1.59 -20.90 16.50
CA SER A 58 2.87 -20.93 17.21
C SER A 58 3.69 -19.66 17.01
N GLU A 59 4.65 -19.39 17.91
CA GLU A 59 5.62 -18.29 17.75
C GLU A 59 6.31 -18.35 16.39
N HIS A 60 6.69 -19.55 15.96
CA HIS A 60 7.33 -19.74 14.65
C HIS A 60 6.38 -19.42 13.50
N ASP A 61 5.10 -19.81 13.55
CA ASP A 61 4.12 -19.45 12.52
C ASP A 61 3.86 -17.94 12.49
N LEU A 62 3.85 -17.26 13.64
CA LEU A 62 3.70 -15.81 13.71
C LEU A 62 4.92 -15.09 13.12
N GLU A 63 6.14 -15.60 13.37
CA GLU A 63 7.36 -15.06 12.77
C GLU A 63 7.32 -15.22 11.23
N LEU A 64 6.97 -16.40 10.74
CA LEU A 64 6.79 -16.64 9.31
C LEU A 64 5.65 -15.79 8.71
N LEU A 65 4.52 -15.65 9.42
CA LEU A 65 3.41 -14.82 8.97
C LEU A 65 3.83 -13.36 8.82
N ARG A 66 4.54 -12.81 9.81
CA ARG A 66 5.02 -11.42 9.82
C ARG A 66 5.88 -11.08 8.61
N GLN A 67 6.73 -12.02 8.14
CA GLN A 67 7.62 -11.82 7.00
C GLN A 67 7.03 -12.28 5.66
N THR A 68 5.88 -12.97 5.67
CA THR A 68 5.26 -13.47 4.43
C THR A 68 4.63 -12.30 3.66
N PRO A 69 5.04 -12.04 2.42
CA PRO A 69 4.41 -11.00 1.60
C PRO A 69 3.08 -11.48 1.04
N SER A 70 2.30 -10.53 0.50
CA SER A 70 0.96 -10.79 0.02
C SER A 70 -0.03 -11.09 1.16
N SER A 71 -1.25 -11.52 0.86
CA SER A 71 -2.29 -11.79 1.84
C SER A 71 -2.34 -13.27 2.20
N ALA A 72 -2.05 -13.63 3.45
CA ALA A 72 -2.09 -15.03 3.91
C ALA A 72 -3.53 -15.56 4.04
N LEU A 73 -4.50 -14.70 4.29
CA LEU A 73 -5.93 -15.04 4.30
C LEU A 73 -6.54 -15.02 2.88
N GLY A 74 -5.78 -14.57 1.88
CA GLY A 74 -6.34 -14.23 0.59
C GLY A 74 -7.02 -12.86 0.62
N THR A 75 -7.35 -12.33 -0.54
CA THR A 75 -8.05 -11.06 -0.71
C THR A 75 -8.99 -11.14 -1.89
N TYR A 76 -10.07 -10.39 -1.81
CA TYR A 76 -11.00 -10.18 -2.92
C TYR A 76 -11.41 -8.71 -2.97
N ARG A 77 -11.70 -8.20 -4.15
CA ARG A 77 -12.16 -6.83 -4.35
C ARG A 77 -13.69 -6.83 -4.39
N TYR A 78 -14.30 -6.80 -3.22
CA TYR A 78 -15.75 -6.74 -3.05
C TYR A 78 -16.12 -5.44 -2.34
N LYS A 79 -17.01 -4.67 -2.93
CA LYS A 79 -17.52 -3.42 -2.37
C LYS A 79 -18.91 -3.63 -1.80
N LEU A 80 -19.02 -3.52 -0.49
CA LEU A 80 -20.32 -3.40 0.18
C LEU A 80 -20.98 -2.10 -0.27
N LYS A 81 -22.23 -2.19 -0.69
CA LYS A 81 -22.99 -1.02 -1.11
C LYS A 81 -23.82 -0.53 0.06
N ARG A 82 -23.71 0.73 0.42
CA ARG A 82 -24.43 1.35 1.55
C ARG A 82 -25.96 1.26 1.42
N ASP A 83 -26.48 1.17 0.20
CA ASP A 83 -27.90 1.04 -0.15
C ASP A 83 -28.40 -0.42 -0.24
N ASP A 84 -27.52 -1.41 -0.10
CA ASP A 84 -27.86 -2.84 -0.12
C ASP A 84 -27.63 -3.48 1.25
N GLU A 85 -28.65 -3.46 2.09
CA GLU A 85 -28.58 -4.01 3.45
C GLU A 85 -28.45 -5.54 3.49
N ALA A 86 -28.62 -6.26 2.41
CA ALA A 86 -28.59 -7.72 2.43
C ALA A 86 -27.23 -8.25 2.88
N ASP A 87 -26.14 -7.64 2.39
CA ASP A 87 -24.79 -8.01 2.77
C ASP A 87 -24.48 -7.65 4.24
N PHE A 88 -24.95 -6.50 4.72
CA PHE A 88 -24.80 -6.09 6.12
C PHE A 88 -25.48 -7.05 7.08
N ARG A 89 -26.72 -7.45 6.76
CA ARG A 89 -27.48 -8.45 7.55
C ARG A 89 -26.78 -9.80 7.49
N ARG A 90 -26.34 -10.24 6.31
CA ARG A 90 -25.62 -11.50 6.14
C ARG A 90 -24.34 -11.54 6.96
N LEU A 91 -23.56 -10.43 6.96
CA LEU A 91 -22.36 -10.32 7.79
C LEU A 91 -22.70 -10.44 9.27
N ALA A 92 -23.74 -9.74 9.74
CA ALA A 92 -24.18 -9.83 11.14
C ALA A 92 -24.61 -11.24 11.50
N ASP A 93 -25.35 -11.95 10.62
CA ASP A 93 -25.75 -13.34 10.82
C ASP A 93 -24.54 -14.28 10.99
N VAL A 94 -23.50 -14.09 10.17
CA VAL A 94 -22.25 -14.87 10.30
C VAL A 94 -21.53 -14.53 11.60
N MET A 95 -21.46 -13.24 11.95
CA MET A 95 -20.86 -12.82 13.21
C MET A 95 -21.60 -13.40 14.42
N ASP A 96 -22.93 -13.48 14.38
CA ASP A 96 -23.73 -14.11 15.43
C ASP A 96 -23.51 -15.62 15.52
N ALA A 97 -23.46 -16.30 14.37
CA ALA A 97 -23.25 -17.76 14.32
C ALA A 97 -21.91 -18.21 14.93
N HIS A 98 -20.90 -17.34 14.94
CA HIS A 98 -19.54 -17.62 15.45
C HIS A 98 -19.19 -16.85 16.73
N ASP A 99 -20.15 -16.23 17.41
CA ASP A 99 -19.94 -15.37 18.60
C ASP A 99 -18.94 -14.23 18.35
N ILE A 100 -18.84 -13.72 17.10
CA ILE A 100 -17.93 -12.65 16.73
C ILE A 100 -18.47 -11.31 17.25
N GLU A 101 -17.71 -10.64 18.10
CA GLU A 101 -18.04 -9.31 18.62
C GLU A 101 -17.34 -8.19 17.84
N THR A 102 -16.09 -8.42 17.41
CA THR A 102 -15.25 -7.41 16.76
C THR A 102 -14.68 -7.94 15.46
N MET A 103 -14.78 -7.14 14.40
CA MET A 103 -14.12 -7.37 13.13
C MET A 103 -13.03 -6.32 12.90
N PHE A 104 -11.79 -6.77 12.73
CA PHE A 104 -10.66 -5.97 12.27
C PHE A 104 -10.54 -6.09 10.75
N TYR A 105 -10.61 -4.96 10.05
CA TYR A 105 -10.55 -4.95 8.59
C TYR A 105 -9.29 -4.24 8.10
N ILE A 106 -8.36 -5.01 7.52
CA ILE A 106 -7.07 -4.50 7.04
C ILE A 106 -7.20 -4.14 5.56
N GLY A 107 -7.06 -2.85 5.20
CA GLY A 107 -7.22 -2.46 3.80
C GLY A 107 -6.93 -0.99 3.50
N GLY A 108 -7.20 -0.61 2.26
CA GLY A 108 -7.05 0.76 1.74
C GLY A 108 -8.31 1.60 1.93
N ASN A 109 -8.44 2.65 1.12
CA ASN A 109 -9.51 3.65 1.17
C ASN A 109 -10.91 3.02 1.15
N ASP A 110 -11.22 2.17 0.17
CA ASP A 110 -12.53 1.48 0.10
C ASP A 110 -12.82 0.59 1.31
N SER A 111 -11.77 0.07 1.95
CA SER A 111 -11.93 -0.76 3.16
C SER A 111 -12.26 0.09 4.38
N MET A 112 -11.71 1.30 4.47
CA MET A 112 -12.05 2.25 5.53
C MET A 112 -13.48 2.77 5.35
N ASP A 113 -13.95 3.01 4.12
CA ASP A 113 -15.36 3.29 3.80
C ASP A 113 -16.28 2.12 4.21
N THR A 114 -15.83 0.89 4.02
CA THR A 114 -16.57 -0.30 4.48
C THR A 114 -16.68 -0.35 6.01
N VAL A 115 -15.60 -0.04 6.74
CA VAL A 115 -15.62 0.02 8.22
C VAL A 115 -16.60 1.08 8.71
N ASP A 116 -16.59 2.26 8.09
CA ASP A 116 -17.50 3.36 8.39
C ASP A 116 -18.97 2.95 8.18
N ALA A 117 -19.29 2.43 6.99
CA ALA A 117 -20.62 1.97 6.63
C ALA A 117 -21.16 0.85 7.56
N LEU A 118 -20.29 -0.11 7.91
CA LEU A 118 -20.64 -1.19 8.82
C LEU A 118 -20.91 -0.68 10.24
N ALA A 119 -20.12 0.26 10.72
CA ALA A 119 -20.30 0.85 12.05
C ALA A 119 -21.59 1.69 12.13
N GLU A 120 -21.88 2.49 11.10
CA GLU A 120 -23.13 3.26 11.00
C GLU A 120 -24.33 2.32 11.01
N TRP A 121 -24.37 1.31 10.15
CA TRP A 121 -25.47 0.36 10.08
C TRP A 121 -25.65 -0.43 11.38
N ALA A 122 -24.53 -0.87 11.99
CA ALA A 122 -24.55 -1.66 13.20
C ALA A 122 -25.06 -0.88 14.41
N ALA A 123 -24.85 0.43 14.47
CA ALA A 123 -25.34 1.27 15.56
C ALA A 123 -26.87 1.15 15.76
N GLU A 124 -27.62 0.91 14.69
CA GLU A 124 -29.07 0.74 14.71
C GLU A 124 -29.53 -0.73 14.71
N ASN A 125 -28.79 -1.61 14.01
CA ASN A 125 -29.25 -2.96 13.68
C ASN A 125 -28.53 -4.06 14.46
N ALA A 126 -27.28 -3.82 14.89
CA ALA A 126 -26.43 -4.81 15.58
C ALA A 126 -25.46 -4.13 16.56
N PRO A 127 -25.94 -3.41 17.58
CA PRO A 127 -25.12 -2.52 18.44
C PRO A 127 -24.05 -3.24 19.28
N SER A 128 -24.11 -4.56 19.35
CA SER A 128 -23.07 -5.37 20.00
C SER A 128 -21.87 -5.66 19.10
N LYS A 129 -21.94 -5.39 17.78
CA LYS A 129 -20.88 -5.66 16.82
C LYS A 129 -20.00 -4.42 16.64
N ARG A 130 -18.70 -4.65 16.57
CA ARG A 130 -17.68 -3.59 16.46
C ARG A 130 -16.85 -3.78 15.19
N PHE A 131 -16.52 -2.69 14.54
CA PHE A 131 -15.75 -2.66 13.31
C PHE A 131 -14.58 -1.72 13.47
N VAL A 132 -13.36 -2.22 13.25
CA VAL A 132 -12.11 -1.48 13.45
C VAL A 132 -11.26 -1.59 12.18
N GLY A 133 -10.83 -0.46 11.63
CA GLY A 133 -9.97 -0.38 10.46
C GLY A 133 -8.49 -0.40 10.82
N ILE A 134 -7.70 -1.12 10.00
CA ILE A 134 -6.24 -1.09 10.03
C ILE A 134 -5.77 -0.70 8.63
N PRO A 135 -5.11 0.45 8.44
CA PRO A 135 -4.76 0.94 7.12
C PRO A 135 -3.66 0.08 6.47
N LYS A 136 -3.75 -0.06 5.15
CA LYS A 136 -2.76 -0.76 4.34
C LYS A 136 -2.91 -0.33 2.87
N THR A 137 -1.89 0.31 2.30
CA THR A 137 -1.78 0.59 0.86
C THR A 137 -0.33 0.92 0.49
N VAL A 138 0.11 0.56 -0.73
CA VAL A 138 1.41 0.99 -1.26
C VAL A 138 1.35 2.39 -1.87
N ASP A 139 0.16 2.90 -2.16
CA ASP A 139 -0.03 4.19 -2.81
C ASP A 139 0.16 5.37 -1.85
N ASN A 140 0.20 5.12 -0.53
CA ASN A 140 0.36 6.13 0.52
C ASN A 140 -0.70 7.25 0.46
N ASP A 141 -1.90 6.91 0.01
CA ASP A 141 -2.95 7.83 -0.38
C ASP A 141 -4.04 8.07 0.68
N LEU A 142 -3.91 7.48 1.87
CA LEU A 142 -4.87 7.66 2.97
C LEU A 142 -4.58 8.91 3.80
N VAL A 143 -5.62 9.62 4.18
CA VAL A 143 -5.61 10.67 5.20
C VAL A 143 -6.24 10.14 6.49
N PRO A 144 -5.93 10.66 7.68
CA PRO A 144 -4.94 11.68 8.02
C PRO A 144 -3.58 11.10 8.45
N VAL A 145 -3.20 9.94 7.94
CA VAL A 145 -1.94 9.26 8.33
C VAL A 145 -0.70 9.89 7.70
N ASP A 146 0.45 9.83 8.38
CA ASP A 146 1.73 10.24 7.82
C ASP A 146 2.10 9.36 6.64
N HIS A 147 2.08 8.05 6.84
CA HIS A 147 2.26 7.06 5.78
C HIS A 147 1.48 5.77 6.09
N CYS A 148 1.29 4.96 5.06
CA CYS A 148 0.51 3.73 5.15
C CYS A 148 1.42 2.50 5.19
N PRO A 149 1.11 1.49 6.02
CA PRO A 149 1.80 0.19 5.97
C PRO A 149 1.76 -0.42 4.56
N GLY A 150 2.92 -0.82 4.09
CA GLY A 150 3.15 -1.32 2.75
C GLY A 150 3.87 -0.33 1.83
N PHE A 151 3.66 0.98 2.02
CA PHE A 151 4.35 2.01 1.24
C PHE A 151 5.87 2.02 1.49
N PRO A 152 6.38 2.06 2.74
CA PRO A 152 7.82 2.12 2.97
C PRO A 152 8.59 0.94 2.37
N SER A 153 8.07 -0.27 2.47
CA SER A 153 8.69 -1.45 1.84
C SER A 153 8.65 -1.39 0.32
N ALA A 154 7.54 -0.94 -0.26
CA ALA A 154 7.43 -0.78 -1.71
C ALA A 154 8.38 0.31 -2.22
N ALA A 155 8.51 1.43 -1.49
CA ALA A 155 9.45 2.50 -1.77
C ALA A 155 10.91 2.02 -1.71
N LYS A 156 11.27 1.28 -0.65
CA LYS A 156 12.60 0.66 -0.53
C LYS A 156 12.92 -0.25 -1.71
N GLY A 157 11.98 -1.12 -2.10
CA GLY A 157 12.14 -2.01 -3.25
C GLY A 157 12.28 -1.24 -4.56
N ALA A 158 11.47 -0.21 -4.77
CA ALA A 158 11.54 0.64 -5.95
C ALA A 158 12.88 1.39 -6.02
N CYS A 159 13.37 1.94 -4.89
CA CYS A 159 14.68 2.60 -4.82
C CYS A 159 15.83 1.63 -5.14
N GLN A 160 15.81 0.42 -4.56
CA GLN A 160 16.86 -0.58 -4.83
C GLN A 160 16.91 -0.95 -6.33
N ILE A 161 15.75 -1.16 -6.95
CA ILE A 161 15.68 -1.48 -8.38
C ILE A 161 16.09 -0.26 -9.24
N THR A 162 15.65 0.96 -8.88
CA THR A 162 16.05 2.19 -9.57
C THR A 162 17.58 2.30 -9.60
N HIS A 163 18.22 2.17 -8.44
CA HIS A 163 19.68 2.24 -8.35
C HIS A 163 20.38 1.13 -9.15
N ALA A 164 19.96 -0.12 -8.98
CA ALA A 164 20.57 -1.24 -9.67
C ALA A 164 20.42 -1.15 -11.20
N THR A 165 19.23 -0.78 -11.68
CA THR A 165 18.98 -0.66 -13.12
C THR A 165 19.58 0.59 -13.73
N ARG A 166 19.78 1.67 -12.93
CA ARG A 166 20.57 2.84 -13.36
C ARG A 166 22.03 2.45 -13.60
N LEU A 167 22.65 1.71 -12.68
CA LEU A 167 24.02 1.24 -12.83
C LEU A 167 24.19 0.32 -14.03
N ASP A 168 23.22 -0.61 -14.26
CA ASP A 168 23.22 -1.47 -15.43
C ASP A 168 23.06 -0.66 -16.72
N TYR A 169 22.14 0.28 -16.75
CA TYR A 169 21.88 1.16 -17.87
C TYR A 169 23.11 2.01 -18.26
N ASP A 170 23.80 2.59 -17.28
CA ASP A 170 24.98 3.41 -17.50
C ASP A 170 26.22 2.60 -17.93
N ALA A 171 26.19 1.29 -17.79
CA ALA A 171 27.26 0.41 -18.28
C ALA A 171 27.33 0.30 -19.81
N TYR A 172 26.28 0.74 -20.53
CA TYR A 172 26.21 0.67 -21.99
C TYR A 172 26.54 2.01 -22.64
N THR A 173 27.25 1.96 -23.78
CA THR A 173 27.63 3.16 -24.55
C THR A 173 26.65 3.50 -25.68
N ARG A 174 25.58 2.73 -25.82
CA ARG A 174 24.58 2.91 -26.88
C ARG A 174 23.49 3.91 -26.50
N PRO A 175 23.01 4.71 -27.47
CA PRO A 175 21.95 5.68 -27.19
C PRO A 175 20.61 5.00 -27.01
N GLU A 176 20.07 5.06 -25.80
CA GLU A 176 18.72 4.58 -25.45
C GLU A 176 18.19 5.38 -24.25
N VAL A 177 16.89 5.32 -23.99
CA VAL A 177 16.27 5.80 -22.75
C VAL A 177 15.78 4.64 -21.92
N PHE A 178 15.74 4.81 -20.62
CA PHE A 178 15.16 3.85 -19.69
C PHE A 178 13.93 4.47 -19.02
N VAL A 179 12.81 3.76 -19.00
CA VAL A 179 11.58 4.21 -18.34
C VAL A 179 11.11 3.15 -17.36
N LEU A 180 11.13 3.48 -16.08
CA LEU A 180 10.64 2.66 -14.99
C LEU A 180 9.20 3.09 -14.67
N GLU A 181 8.27 2.13 -14.69
CA GLU A 181 6.89 2.34 -14.24
C GLU A 181 6.68 1.74 -12.85
N VAL A 182 6.01 2.50 -11.97
CA VAL A 182 5.63 2.06 -10.63
C VAL A 182 4.17 2.35 -10.36
N MET A 183 3.60 1.68 -9.36
CA MET A 183 2.24 1.90 -8.91
C MET A 183 2.02 3.33 -8.39
N GLY A 184 0.78 3.77 -8.40
CA GLY A 184 0.37 5.09 -7.95
C GLY A 184 -0.68 5.65 -8.90
N ARG A 185 -1.98 5.32 -8.69
CA ARG A 185 -3.06 5.75 -9.59
C ARG A 185 -3.39 7.23 -9.43
N ASP A 186 -3.67 7.66 -8.22
CA ASP A 186 -4.14 9.00 -7.91
C ASP A 186 -3.14 9.85 -7.12
N ALA A 187 -2.07 9.20 -6.65
CA ALA A 187 -0.98 9.83 -5.91
C ALA A 187 0.37 9.23 -6.31
N GLY A 188 1.36 10.08 -6.52
CA GLY A 188 2.68 9.74 -7.05
C GLY A 188 3.75 9.42 -6.00
N TRP A 189 3.37 9.11 -4.76
CA TRP A 189 4.28 8.88 -3.65
C TRP A 189 5.37 7.86 -3.96
N LEU A 190 4.99 6.72 -4.57
CA LEU A 190 5.95 5.65 -4.87
C LEU A 190 6.93 6.05 -5.98
N ALA A 191 6.46 6.73 -7.03
CA ALA A 191 7.33 7.23 -8.09
C ALA A 191 8.28 8.31 -7.55
N ALA A 192 7.77 9.23 -6.73
CA ALA A 192 8.57 10.28 -6.09
C ALA A 192 9.66 9.70 -5.18
N SER A 193 9.39 8.61 -4.44
CA SER A 193 10.37 7.97 -3.57
C SER A 193 11.60 7.45 -4.33
N CYS A 194 11.47 7.06 -5.60
CA CYS A 194 12.61 6.62 -6.41
C CYS A 194 13.69 7.69 -6.56
N CYS A 195 13.34 8.97 -6.42
CA CYS A 195 14.30 10.08 -6.50
C CYS A 195 15.27 10.15 -5.30
N ILE A 196 15.02 9.42 -4.21
CA ILE A 196 15.93 9.32 -3.06
C ILE A 196 17.33 8.86 -3.48
N THR A 197 17.40 8.00 -4.51
CA THR A 197 18.66 7.42 -4.99
C THR A 197 19.57 8.43 -5.69
N GLY A 198 19.01 9.54 -6.18
CA GLY A 198 19.71 10.50 -7.04
C GLY A 198 19.90 10.03 -8.48
N ASP A 199 19.32 8.89 -8.85
CA ASP A 199 19.51 8.23 -10.16
C ASP A 199 18.46 8.62 -11.21
N VAL A 200 17.38 9.29 -10.79
CA VAL A 200 16.25 9.65 -11.64
C VAL A 200 16.53 11.00 -12.32
N ASP A 201 16.54 10.99 -13.65
CA ASP A 201 16.72 12.21 -14.43
C ASP A 201 15.40 12.97 -14.60
N LEU A 202 14.29 12.26 -14.87
CA LEU A 202 12.96 12.84 -15.02
C LEU A 202 11.91 12.03 -14.28
N LEU A 203 10.97 12.72 -13.64
CA LEU A 203 9.89 12.15 -12.84
C LEU A 203 8.53 12.57 -13.39
N VAL A 204 7.66 11.61 -13.69
CA VAL A 204 6.29 11.85 -14.20
C VAL A 204 5.26 11.38 -13.18
N LEU A 205 4.50 12.32 -12.62
CA LEU A 205 3.56 12.11 -11.51
C LEU A 205 2.11 12.39 -11.93
N PRO A 206 1.10 11.76 -11.29
CA PRO A 206 -0.30 12.03 -11.53
C PRO A 206 -0.75 13.42 -11.05
N GLU A 207 0.00 14.04 -10.13
CA GLU A 207 -0.26 15.40 -9.60
C GLU A 207 0.03 16.51 -10.61
N VAL A 208 0.88 16.22 -11.62
CA VAL A 208 1.27 17.19 -12.63
C VAL A 208 0.66 16.82 -13.97
N ALA A 209 -0.15 17.72 -14.54
CA ALA A 209 -0.69 17.50 -15.87
C ALA A 209 0.45 17.31 -16.88
N PHE A 210 0.43 16.17 -17.58
CA PHE A 210 1.47 15.83 -18.52
C PHE A 210 1.40 16.72 -19.77
N ASP A 211 2.51 17.38 -20.05
CA ASP A 211 2.74 18.16 -21.28
C ASP A 211 3.77 17.42 -22.14
N ARG A 212 3.32 16.91 -23.27
CA ARG A 212 4.15 16.12 -24.19
C ARG A 212 5.36 16.90 -24.72
N ASP A 213 5.16 18.15 -25.13
CA ASP A 213 6.21 18.92 -25.77
C ASP A 213 7.26 19.40 -24.76
N ALA A 214 6.82 19.82 -23.57
CA ALA A 214 7.71 20.14 -22.46
C ALA A 214 8.52 18.91 -22.02
N PHE A 215 7.87 17.75 -21.88
CA PHE A 215 8.53 16.50 -21.52
C PHE A 215 9.60 16.11 -22.55
N LEU A 216 9.27 16.12 -23.84
CA LEU A 216 10.22 15.77 -24.91
C LEU A 216 11.40 16.76 -25.00
N ALA A 217 11.17 18.03 -24.68
CA ALA A 217 12.24 19.03 -24.60
C ALA A 217 13.24 18.69 -23.48
N GLU A 218 12.74 18.33 -22.26
CA GLU A 218 13.59 17.94 -21.14
C GLU A 218 14.35 16.63 -21.43
N VAL A 219 13.68 15.61 -22.00
CA VAL A 219 14.35 14.35 -22.42
C VAL A 219 15.48 14.64 -23.40
N ARG A 220 15.25 15.51 -24.41
CA ARG A 220 16.26 15.89 -25.41
C ARG A 220 17.43 16.61 -24.77
N ALA A 221 17.14 17.60 -23.93
CA ALA A 221 18.18 18.40 -23.24
C ALA A 221 19.05 17.49 -22.35
N LYS A 222 18.42 16.57 -21.59
CA LYS A 222 19.14 15.63 -20.73
C LYS A 222 20.01 14.68 -21.56
N PHE A 223 19.42 14.11 -22.60
CA PHE A 223 20.12 13.15 -23.47
C PHE A 223 21.30 13.79 -24.22
N GLU A 224 21.16 15.03 -24.72
CA GLU A 224 22.24 15.78 -25.37
C GLU A 224 23.37 16.09 -24.39
N ALA A 225 23.04 16.37 -23.11
CA ALA A 225 24.05 16.72 -22.11
C ALA A 225 24.84 15.52 -21.60
N THR A 226 24.20 14.35 -21.45
CA THR A 226 24.77 13.19 -20.73
C THR A 226 24.83 11.91 -21.57
N GLY A 227 24.17 11.84 -22.71
CA GLY A 227 24.05 10.62 -23.54
C GLY A 227 23.09 9.57 -22.97
N SER A 228 22.40 9.88 -21.86
CA SER A 228 21.47 8.97 -21.17
C SER A 228 20.29 9.74 -20.60
N CYS A 229 19.16 9.05 -20.38
CA CYS A 229 18.01 9.60 -19.67
C CYS A 229 17.25 8.48 -18.97
N TYR A 230 17.22 8.52 -17.64
CA TYR A 230 16.50 7.57 -16.79
C TYR A 230 15.22 8.24 -16.24
N ILE A 231 14.09 7.69 -16.59
CA ILE A 231 12.77 8.26 -16.31
C ILE A 231 12.02 7.34 -15.35
N VAL A 232 11.41 7.90 -14.33
CA VAL A 232 10.45 7.18 -13.48
C VAL A 232 9.06 7.77 -13.71
N ALA A 233 8.08 6.91 -13.93
CA ALA A 233 6.69 7.29 -14.15
C ALA A 233 5.74 6.54 -13.22
N SER A 234 4.76 7.25 -12.68
CA SER A 234 3.60 6.64 -12.05
C SER A 234 2.62 6.13 -13.10
N GLU A 235 2.06 4.93 -12.89
CA GLU A 235 1.03 4.35 -13.78
C GLU A 235 -0.20 5.26 -13.97
N GLY A 236 -0.47 6.15 -12.98
CA GLY A 236 -1.58 7.09 -12.97
C GLY A 236 -1.29 8.44 -13.61
N ALA A 237 -0.13 8.63 -14.24
CA ALA A 237 0.20 9.86 -14.95
C ALA A 237 -0.84 10.16 -16.04
N ARG A 238 -1.23 11.45 -16.17
CA ARG A 238 -2.36 11.86 -17.00
C ARG A 238 -2.18 13.22 -17.65
N TYR A 239 -2.86 13.43 -18.76
CA TYR A 239 -2.96 14.73 -19.44
C TYR A 239 -3.84 15.71 -18.64
N ALA A 240 -3.83 16.97 -19.05
CA ALA A 240 -4.61 18.04 -18.40
C ALA A 240 -6.14 17.79 -18.45
N ASP A 241 -6.64 17.04 -19.43
CA ASP A 241 -8.04 16.64 -19.56
C ASP A 241 -8.42 15.44 -18.67
N GLY A 242 -7.47 14.90 -17.92
CA GLY A 242 -7.65 13.73 -17.06
C GLY A 242 -7.44 12.37 -17.75
N THR A 243 -7.19 12.34 -19.05
CA THR A 243 -6.91 11.10 -19.79
C THR A 243 -5.57 10.52 -19.34
N TYR A 244 -5.54 9.23 -18.99
CA TYR A 244 -4.32 8.55 -18.57
C TYR A 244 -3.32 8.40 -19.73
N LEU A 245 -2.02 8.50 -19.41
CA LEU A 245 -0.93 8.19 -20.36
C LEU A 245 -0.93 6.71 -20.77
N SER A 246 -1.37 5.83 -19.91
CA SER A 246 -1.60 4.42 -20.22
C SER A 246 -2.67 4.32 -21.31
N ALA A 247 -2.26 4.22 -22.57
CA ALA A 247 -3.17 4.02 -23.69
C ALA A 247 -3.70 2.59 -23.66
N GLY A 248 -4.94 2.38 -23.34
CA GLY A 248 -5.56 1.10 -23.52
C GLY A 248 -6.66 0.81 -22.52
N ASP A 249 -7.29 -0.26 -22.73
CA ASP A 249 -8.50 -0.80 -22.20
C ASP A 249 -8.94 -0.28 -20.84
N THR A 250 -10.11 0.29 -20.84
CA THR A 250 -10.91 0.70 -19.68
C THR A 250 -11.47 -0.50 -18.91
N ALA A 251 -10.68 -1.57 -18.74
CA ALA A 251 -11.04 -2.65 -17.82
C ALA A 251 -11.11 -2.10 -16.39
N HIS A 252 -12.18 -2.44 -15.67
CA HIS A 252 -12.35 -2.04 -14.28
C HIS A 252 -12.18 -3.24 -13.36
N ASP A 253 -11.61 -3.00 -12.18
CA ASP A 253 -11.51 -4.01 -11.12
C ASP A 253 -12.82 -4.13 -10.31
N GLY A 254 -12.83 -5.02 -9.30
CA GLY A 254 -14.01 -5.24 -8.45
C GLY A 254 -14.46 -4.04 -7.61
N PHE A 255 -13.67 -2.96 -7.55
CA PHE A 255 -14.03 -1.66 -6.95
C PHE A 255 -14.40 -0.60 -8.00
N ALA A 256 -14.61 -1.00 -9.26
CA ALA A 256 -14.88 -0.12 -10.40
C ALA A 256 -13.74 0.86 -10.74
N HIS A 257 -12.50 0.55 -10.35
CA HIS A 257 -11.33 1.33 -10.70
C HIS A 257 -10.75 0.89 -12.05
N ALA A 258 -10.24 1.83 -12.84
CA ALA A 258 -9.52 1.52 -14.07
C ALA A 258 -8.29 0.64 -13.77
N VAL A 259 -8.10 -0.41 -14.54
CA VAL A 259 -6.86 -1.20 -14.51
C VAL A 259 -5.83 -0.44 -15.31
N LEU A 260 -4.82 0.11 -14.63
CA LEU A 260 -3.76 0.92 -15.21
C LEU A 260 -2.52 0.09 -15.54
N GLY A 261 -1.65 0.66 -16.35
CA GLY A 261 -0.35 0.13 -16.76
C GLY A 261 -0.05 0.46 -18.22
N GLY A 262 1.23 0.70 -18.52
CA GLY A 262 1.71 1.03 -19.85
C GLY A 262 2.02 2.51 -20.06
N ALA A 263 2.01 3.36 -19.04
CA ALA A 263 2.46 4.74 -19.11
C ALA A 263 3.92 4.81 -19.59
N ALA A 264 4.81 3.96 -19.06
CA ALA A 264 6.19 3.89 -19.50
C ALA A 264 6.34 3.49 -20.97
N GLN A 265 5.51 2.57 -21.45
CA GLN A 265 5.52 2.18 -22.86
C GLN A 265 5.10 3.34 -23.78
N THR A 266 4.09 4.11 -23.36
CA THR A 266 3.64 5.31 -24.07
C THR A 266 4.72 6.37 -24.10
N LEU A 267 5.35 6.67 -22.97
CA LEU A 267 6.47 7.63 -22.88
C LEU A 267 7.65 7.22 -23.77
N LYS A 268 8.07 5.96 -23.67
CA LYS A 268 9.12 5.43 -24.55
C LYS A 268 8.76 5.60 -26.01
N GLN A 269 7.55 5.29 -26.42
CA GLN A 269 7.13 5.41 -27.82
C GLN A 269 7.15 6.86 -28.30
N MET A 270 6.67 7.81 -27.47
CA MET A 270 6.73 9.23 -27.77
C MET A 270 8.17 9.71 -28.00
N ILE A 271 9.13 9.25 -27.19
CA ILE A 271 10.55 9.61 -27.30
C ILE A 271 11.15 9.07 -28.60
N VAL A 272 10.85 7.83 -28.95
CA VAL A 272 11.31 7.18 -30.19
C VAL A 272 10.71 7.87 -31.42
N ASP A 273 9.39 8.15 -31.42
CA ASP A 273 8.69 8.82 -32.51
C ASP A 273 9.17 10.26 -32.72
N ALA A 274 9.61 10.94 -31.65
CA ALA A 274 10.24 12.25 -31.72
C ALA A 274 11.70 12.23 -32.25
N GLY A 275 12.22 11.03 -32.55
CA GLY A 275 13.57 10.85 -33.11
C GLY A 275 14.71 11.22 -32.15
N ILE A 276 14.45 11.25 -30.83
CA ILE A 276 15.48 11.57 -29.83
C ILE A 276 16.47 10.40 -29.70
N VAL A 277 15.95 9.18 -29.63
CA VAL A 277 16.73 7.94 -29.60
C VAL A 277 16.07 6.87 -30.48
N PRO A 278 16.82 5.91 -31.00
CA PRO A 278 16.26 4.88 -31.86
C PRO A 278 15.48 3.79 -31.11
N ARG A 279 15.65 3.71 -29.77
CA ARG A 279 15.02 2.70 -28.90
C ARG A 279 15.01 3.11 -27.43
N GLY A 280 14.17 2.45 -26.66
CA GLY A 280 14.12 2.61 -25.22
C GLY A 280 13.81 1.30 -24.52
N VAL A 281 14.20 1.19 -23.27
CA VAL A 281 13.91 0.08 -22.36
C VAL A 281 12.77 0.49 -21.44
N VAL A 282 11.86 -0.41 -21.16
CA VAL A 282 10.76 -0.22 -20.22
C VAL A 282 10.80 -1.33 -19.18
N GLN A 283 10.64 -0.98 -17.94
CA GLN A 283 10.45 -1.90 -16.83
C GLN A 283 9.24 -1.49 -16.01
N ASP A 284 8.35 -2.46 -15.74
CA ASP A 284 7.22 -2.31 -14.85
C ASP A 284 7.51 -3.05 -13.54
N LEU A 285 7.43 -2.33 -12.42
CA LEU A 285 7.65 -2.89 -11.08
C LEU A 285 6.38 -3.30 -10.36
N SER A 286 5.22 -2.88 -10.80
CA SER A 286 3.92 -3.03 -10.15
C SER A 286 3.84 -4.09 -9.02
N ARG A 287 3.57 -5.34 -9.35
CA ARG A 287 3.44 -6.41 -8.34
C ARG A 287 4.74 -6.81 -7.68
N ALA A 288 5.88 -6.68 -8.38
CA ALA A 288 7.17 -7.05 -7.84
C ALA A 288 7.58 -6.13 -6.67
N ALA A 289 7.39 -4.81 -6.81
CA ALA A 289 7.71 -3.86 -5.73
C ALA A 289 6.81 -4.07 -4.51
N ARG A 290 5.49 -4.23 -4.70
CA ARG A 290 4.56 -4.27 -3.56
C ARG A 290 4.58 -5.57 -2.74
N SER A 291 5.10 -6.68 -3.28
CA SER A 291 5.02 -8.01 -2.67
C SER A 291 6.39 -8.66 -2.46
N SER A 292 7.47 -7.88 -2.40
CA SER A 292 8.81 -8.39 -2.15
C SER A 292 9.15 -8.34 -0.66
N ASN A 293 9.46 -9.49 -0.06
CA ASN A 293 9.99 -9.52 1.30
C ASN A 293 11.52 -9.31 1.37
N PHE A 294 12.23 -9.34 0.27
CA PHE A 294 13.64 -8.91 0.22
C PHE A 294 13.84 -7.42 0.45
N ALA A 295 12.84 -6.63 0.06
CA ALA A 295 12.89 -5.18 0.17
C ALA A 295 12.05 -4.64 1.33
N GLN A 296 11.64 -5.48 2.29
CA GLN A 296 10.93 -4.99 3.46
C GLN A 296 11.76 -3.95 4.21
N SER A 297 11.14 -2.81 4.52
CA SER A 297 11.67 -1.86 5.48
C SER A 297 11.41 -2.38 6.90
N LEU A 298 12.42 -2.27 7.77
CA LEU A 298 12.25 -2.62 9.18
C LEU A 298 11.21 -1.72 9.85
N VAL A 299 11.19 -0.44 9.49
CA VAL A 299 10.19 0.54 9.95
C VAL A 299 8.80 0.05 9.60
N ASP A 300 8.54 -0.25 8.32
CA ASP A 300 7.23 -0.67 7.83
C ASP A 300 6.72 -1.96 8.50
N VAL A 301 7.58 -2.98 8.60
CA VAL A 301 7.20 -4.26 9.26
C VAL A 301 6.87 -4.06 10.72
N THR A 302 7.63 -3.20 11.41
CA THR A 302 7.43 -2.93 12.84
C THR A 302 6.15 -2.15 13.06
N GLU A 303 5.94 -1.08 12.33
CA GLU A 303 4.77 -0.22 12.46
C GLU A 303 3.47 -0.92 12.03
N ALA A 304 3.51 -1.72 10.96
CA ALA A 304 2.37 -2.55 10.56
C ALA A 304 1.95 -3.54 11.67
N TYR A 305 2.94 -4.16 12.32
CA TYR A 305 2.71 -5.05 13.45
C TYR A 305 2.13 -4.31 14.66
N ASP A 306 2.70 -3.16 15.00
CA ASP A 306 2.27 -2.35 16.13
C ASP A 306 0.87 -1.76 15.92
N LEU A 307 0.48 -1.44 14.68
CA LEU A 307 -0.89 -1.05 14.34
C LEU A 307 -1.88 -2.20 14.60
N GLY A 308 -1.52 -3.43 14.23
CA GLY A 308 -2.33 -4.62 14.55
C GLY A 308 -2.51 -4.79 16.06
N MET A 309 -1.42 -4.68 16.83
CA MET A 309 -1.47 -4.72 18.30
C MET A 309 -2.32 -3.57 18.89
N SER A 310 -2.15 -2.35 18.39
CA SER A 310 -2.89 -1.18 18.83
C SER A 310 -4.40 -1.31 18.59
N ALA A 311 -4.79 -1.81 17.41
CA ALA A 311 -6.20 -2.05 17.08
C ALA A 311 -6.84 -3.04 18.06
N HIS A 312 -6.17 -4.15 18.34
CA HIS A 312 -6.62 -5.15 19.31
C HIS A 312 -6.74 -4.55 20.72
N MET A 313 -5.71 -3.88 21.23
CA MET A 313 -5.73 -3.31 22.58
C MET A 313 -6.84 -2.25 22.75
N ARG A 314 -7.04 -1.39 21.74
CA ARG A 314 -8.09 -0.36 21.76
C ARG A 314 -9.49 -0.95 21.69
N SER A 315 -9.67 -2.11 21.07
CA SER A 315 -10.96 -2.80 21.00
C SER A 315 -11.46 -3.34 22.36
N ALA A 316 -10.66 -3.26 23.43
CA ALA A 316 -11.11 -3.49 24.78
C ALA A 316 -12.18 -2.46 25.22
N ASP A 317 -12.18 -1.26 24.67
CA ASP A 317 -13.24 -0.29 24.85
C ASP A 317 -14.42 -0.58 23.91
N PRO A 318 -15.62 -0.90 24.45
CA PRO A 318 -16.80 -1.13 23.62
C PRO A 318 -17.19 0.04 22.72
N ALA A 319 -16.80 1.27 23.07
CA ALA A 319 -17.03 2.44 22.25
C ALA A 319 -16.07 2.53 21.04
N PHE A 320 -15.02 1.70 20.98
CA PHE A 320 -14.05 1.69 19.89
C PHE A 320 -14.59 0.91 18.68
N THR A 321 -15.59 1.48 18.02
CA THR A 321 -16.17 0.99 16.76
C THR A 321 -16.24 2.12 15.75
N GLY A 322 -16.17 1.81 14.44
CA GLY A 322 -16.08 2.82 13.39
C GLY A 322 -14.78 3.64 13.47
N GLN A 323 -13.74 3.07 14.10
CA GLN A 323 -12.45 3.71 14.28
C GLN A 323 -11.38 3.04 13.42
N VAL A 324 -10.42 3.83 12.97
CA VAL A 324 -9.23 3.37 12.25
C VAL A 324 -7.99 3.76 13.05
N VAL A 325 -7.09 2.80 13.25
CA VAL A 325 -5.77 3.09 13.80
C VAL A 325 -4.88 3.69 12.72
N GLY A 326 -3.94 4.56 13.09
CA GLY A 326 -3.09 5.26 12.13
C GLY A 326 -1.72 5.61 12.69
N ILE A 327 -0.83 6.05 11.81
CA ILE A 327 0.54 6.50 12.12
C ILE A 327 0.62 7.99 11.85
N ARG A 328 1.21 8.74 12.77
CA ARG A 328 1.67 10.11 12.57
C ARG A 328 3.11 10.26 13.01
N ARG A 329 3.84 11.22 12.44
CA ARG A 329 5.16 11.59 12.96
C ARG A 329 5.01 12.30 14.29
N ASN A 330 5.85 11.92 15.24
CA ASN A 330 6.01 12.67 16.46
C ASN A 330 6.60 14.06 16.13
N PRO A 331 5.88 15.17 16.42
CA PRO A 331 6.32 16.49 16.01
C PRO A 331 7.57 16.97 16.76
N GLU A 332 7.78 16.53 17.99
CA GLU A 332 8.97 16.88 18.79
C GLU A 332 10.22 16.20 18.22
N ALA A 333 10.14 14.90 17.92
CA ALA A 333 11.22 14.18 17.28
C ALA A 333 11.54 14.75 15.87
N ALA A 334 10.51 15.10 15.10
CA ALA A 334 10.69 15.71 13.79
C ALA A 334 11.38 17.09 13.86
N ALA A 335 11.08 17.91 14.87
CA ALA A 335 11.76 19.18 15.10
C ALA A 335 13.26 19.03 15.43
N GLU A 336 13.65 17.85 15.97
CA GLU A 336 15.04 17.47 16.24
C GLU A 336 15.72 16.73 15.06
N GLY A 337 15.04 16.61 13.91
CA GLY A 337 15.53 15.89 12.74
C GLY A 337 15.54 14.36 12.90
N ARG A 338 14.77 13.83 13.85
CA ARG A 338 14.61 12.40 14.08
C ARG A 338 13.24 11.91 13.59
N TYR A 339 13.20 10.69 13.14
CA TYR A 339 11.94 10.00 12.87
C TYR A 339 11.49 9.18 14.09
N GLU A 340 10.25 9.38 14.48
CA GLU A 340 9.58 8.59 15.51
C GLU A 340 8.08 8.50 15.16
N ALA A 341 7.56 7.29 15.10
CA ALA A 341 6.15 7.03 14.85
C ALA A 341 5.34 7.17 16.13
N GLU A 342 4.17 7.81 16.02
CA GLU A 342 3.15 7.85 17.06
C GLU A 342 1.87 7.20 16.55
N LEU A 343 1.34 6.22 17.28
CA LEU A 343 0.10 5.55 16.92
C LEU A 343 -1.10 6.31 17.47
N PHE A 344 -2.04 6.62 16.60
CA PHE A 344 -3.29 7.28 16.94
C PHE A 344 -4.50 6.48 16.44
N ALA A 345 -5.70 6.96 16.71
CA ALA A 345 -6.92 6.46 16.08
C ALA A 345 -7.88 7.63 15.84
N GLY A 346 -8.73 7.46 14.83
CA GLY A 346 -9.76 8.42 14.46
C GLY A 346 -10.94 7.75 13.79
N PRO A 347 -12.06 8.47 13.60
CA PRO A 347 -13.25 7.92 12.95
C PRO A 347 -12.96 7.52 11.50
N ALA A 348 -13.51 6.37 11.07
CA ALA A 348 -13.29 5.84 9.73
C ALA A 348 -13.71 6.80 8.61
N SER A 349 -14.71 7.65 8.86
CA SER A 349 -15.14 8.71 7.96
C SER A 349 -14.07 9.76 7.62
N GLU A 350 -13.06 9.94 8.49
CA GLU A 350 -11.93 10.82 8.22
C GLU A 350 -10.85 10.17 7.33
N PHE A 351 -10.85 8.83 7.24
CA PHE A 351 -9.91 8.07 6.43
C PHE A 351 -10.48 7.71 5.06
N ALA A 352 -11.78 7.51 4.99
CA ALA A 352 -12.48 7.07 3.79
C ALA A 352 -12.73 8.22 2.80
N ASN A 353 -12.71 7.88 1.49
CA ASN A 353 -13.14 8.76 0.41
C ASN A 353 -12.28 10.03 0.17
N PHE A 354 -11.10 10.09 0.77
CA PHE A 354 -10.11 11.14 0.53
C PHE A 354 -8.84 10.56 -0.08
N VAL A 355 -8.16 11.34 -0.91
CA VAL A 355 -6.88 10.97 -1.51
C VAL A 355 -5.80 11.94 -1.03
N LYS A 356 -4.82 11.40 -0.32
CA LYS A 356 -3.60 12.12 0.09
C LYS A 356 -2.65 12.18 -1.09
N ARG A 357 -2.67 13.26 -1.82
CA ARG A 357 -1.77 13.50 -2.94
C ARG A 357 -0.35 13.81 -2.47
N PHE A 358 0.64 13.53 -3.33
CA PHE A 358 2.00 13.99 -3.09
C PHE A 358 2.03 15.52 -3.11
N PRO A 359 2.67 16.19 -2.11
CA PRO A 359 2.64 17.65 -1.97
C PRO A 359 3.20 18.37 -3.19
N ALA A 360 2.45 19.32 -3.73
CA ALA A 360 2.85 20.06 -4.93
C ALA A 360 4.14 20.87 -4.70
N GLU A 361 4.34 21.38 -3.47
CA GLU A 361 5.53 22.12 -3.06
C GLU A 361 6.79 21.25 -2.98
N TRP A 362 6.64 19.93 -2.99
CA TRP A 362 7.75 18.98 -3.02
C TRP A 362 8.14 18.54 -4.44
N ILE A 363 7.39 18.97 -5.46
CA ILE A 363 7.63 18.62 -6.87
C ILE A 363 8.47 19.72 -7.51
N LEU A 364 9.63 19.35 -8.04
CA LEU A 364 10.44 20.27 -8.84
C LEU A 364 9.82 20.49 -10.23
N PRO A 365 9.94 21.71 -10.80
CA PRO A 365 9.38 21.99 -12.12
C PRO A 365 10.07 21.16 -13.22
N ASN A 366 9.43 21.10 -14.39
CA ASN A 366 10.00 20.51 -15.59
C ASN A 366 10.45 19.05 -15.40
N TYR A 367 9.68 18.25 -14.64
CA TYR A 367 9.96 16.84 -14.40
C TYR A 367 11.28 16.55 -13.66
N GLN A 368 11.93 17.54 -13.04
CA GLN A 368 13.28 17.41 -12.44
C GLN A 368 13.33 16.66 -11.10
N GLY A 369 12.25 16.02 -10.69
CA GLY A 369 12.20 15.20 -9.47
C GLY A 369 11.57 15.92 -8.29
N ILE A 370 12.16 15.77 -7.09
CA ILE A 370 11.59 16.21 -5.82
C ILE A 370 12.56 17.10 -5.03
N THR A 371 12.03 17.86 -4.08
CA THR A 371 12.83 18.74 -3.22
C THR A 371 13.59 17.95 -2.14
N PRO A 372 14.62 18.56 -1.50
CA PRO A 372 15.34 17.96 -0.38
C PRO A 372 14.43 17.62 0.82
N GLU A 373 13.36 18.38 1.05
CA GLU A 373 12.37 18.14 2.12
C GLU A 373 11.63 16.83 1.87
N ALA A 374 11.27 16.57 0.62
CA ALA A 374 10.64 15.29 0.23
C ALA A 374 11.62 14.11 0.44
N VAL A 375 12.89 14.29 0.07
CA VAL A 375 13.93 13.26 0.34
C VAL A 375 14.04 12.99 1.83
N ALA A 376 14.10 14.05 2.66
CA ALA A 376 14.16 13.92 4.11
C ALA A 376 12.92 13.24 4.72
N TYR A 377 11.75 13.43 4.11
CA TYR A 377 10.54 12.71 4.50
C TYR A 377 10.63 11.21 4.24
N PHE A 378 11.11 10.81 3.08
CA PHE A 378 11.16 9.41 2.67
C PHE A 378 12.27 8.61 3.33
N GLN A 379 13.44 9.24 3.54
CA GLN A 379 14.68 8.56 3.93
C GLN A 379 14.48 7.62 5.15
N PRO A 380 13.91 8.06 6.29
CA PRO A 380 13.78 7.18 7.46
C PRO A 380 12.79 6.03 7.23
N LEU A 381 11.84 6.17 6.31
CA LEU A 381 10.81 5.16 6.07
C LEU A 381 11.37 3.90 5.38
N ILE A 382 12.45 4.02 4.63
CA ILE A 382 13.08 2.91 3.89
C ILE A 382 14.25 2.27 4.65
N GLU A 383 14.56 2.74 5.86
CA GLU A 383 15.71 2.28 6.63
C GLU A 383 15.50 0.92 7.31
N GLY A 384 16.64 0.24 7.54
CA GLY A 384 16.74 -1.02 8.26
C GLY A 384 16.19 -2.23 7.49
N GLU A 385 16.74 -3.40 7.80
CA GLU A 385 16.34 -4.69 7.27
C GLU A 385 15.77 -5.56 8.38
N PRO A 386 14.54 -6.12 8.22
CA PRO A 386 14.06 -7.11 9.15
C PRO A 386 14.93 -8.38 9.07
N LYS A 387 15.16 -9.01 10.21
CA LYS A 387 15.84 -10.30 10.25
C LYS A 387 14.87 -11.37 9.76
N LEU A 388 15.15 -11.94 8.57
CA LEU A 388 14.30 -12.93 7.93
C LEU A 388 14.74 -14.36 8.28
N VAL A 389 13.76 -15.24 8.52
CA VAL A 389 13.97 -16.68 8.54
C VAL A 389 14.14 -17.15 7.10
N MET A 390 15.30 -17.76 6.80
CA MET A 390 15.65 -18.19 5.44
C MET A 390 15.44 -19.70 5.27
N LYS A 391 14.98 -20.13 4.08
CA LYS A 391 14.87 -21.53 3.69
C LYS A 391 15.32 -21.72 2.24
N GLY A 392 16.34 -22.52 2.04
CA GLY A 392 16.84 -22.80 0.70
C GLY A 392 17.34 -21.56 -0.06
N GLY A 393 17.86 -20.55 0.64
CA GLY A 393 18.40 -19.33 0.03
C GLY A 393 17.38 -18.21 -0.22
N ILE A 394 16.10 -18.43 0.09
CA ILE A 394 15.04 -17.42 -0.02
C ILE A 394 14.33 -17.25 1.34
N PRO A 395 13.68 -16.11 1.62
CA PRO A 395 12.86 -15.95 2.80
C PRO A 395 11.78 -17.02 2.90
N ALA A 396 11.70 -17.69 4.06
CA ALA A 396 10.64 -18.65 4.33
C ALA A 396 9.29 -17.94 4.44
N THR A 397 8.21 -18.62 4.06
CA THR A 397 6.85 -18.09 4.16
C THR A 397 5.94 -19.08 4.84
N ILE A 398 4.90 -18.58 5.50
CA ILE A 398 3.81 -19.44 5.95
C ILE A 398 3.02 -19.96 4.73
N VAL A 399 2.47 -21.17 4.84
CA VAL A 399 1.49 -21.63 3.82
C VAL A 399 0.22 -20.77 3.97
N PRO A 400 -0.22 -20.08 2.92
CA PRO A 400 -1.44 -19.26 3.00
C PRO A 400 -2.65 -20.05 3.51
N PHE A 401 -3.42 -19.43 4.40
CA PHE A 401 -4.56 -20.10 5.08
C PHE A 401 -5.68 -20.47 4.10
N ASN A 402 -5.83 -19.75 3.01
CA ASN A 402 -6.76 -20.06 1.92
C ASN A 402 -6.34 -21.29 1.08
N LYS A 403 -5.21 -21.91 1.40
CA LYS A 403 -4.68 -23.12 0.74
C LYS A 403 -4.47 -24.30 1.70
N ARG A 404 -4.93 -24.14 2.95
CA ARG A 404 -4.84 -25.17 3.99
C ARG A 404 -6.10 -26.03 4.11
#